data_f772ea163d1069e30c02b91567de18eb
#
_entry.id   f772ea163d1069e30c02b91567de18eb
#
_cell.length_a   1.000
_cell.length_b   1.000
_cell.length_c   1.000
_cell.angle_alpha   90.00
_cell.angle_beta   90.00
_cell.angle_gamma   90.00
#
_symmetry.space_group_name_H-M   'P 1'
#
loop_
_entity.id
_entity.type
_entity.pdbx_description
1 polymer ?
#
loop_
_entity_poly.entity_id
_entity_poly.type
_entity_poly.pdbx_seq_one_letter_code
_entity_poly.pdbx_strand_id
1 'polypeptide(L)'
;QGSLWVLLGWVGGATALIAYAGMRRDLLDGQMPMLSMLSFWLIAGVGMAAVWSAIRMGMPGVGRDYGGWRWAGLVALALPLSALLVSMGNSHAALESARMGAGTRCLTEAVISGLGVGGALFAWLKAGAPTSPERAGLVVGLAAGSAGATIVALHCPIDNIVHISLWHGLAVMISAAAGRLFLPRFLRW
;
A
#
# COMPACT_ATOMS: atom_id res chain seq x y z
N GLN A 1 19.12 5.87 8.21
CA GLN A 1 18.45 5.11 9.29
C GLN A 1 16.96 4.85 8.98
N GLY A 2 16.18 5.84 8.52
CA GLY A 2 14.76 5.67 8.23
C GLY A 2 14.43 4.58 7.19
N SER A 3 15.22 4.48 6.13
CA SER A 3 15.03 3.45 5.09
C SER A 3 15.25 2.02 5.60
N LEU A 4 16.18 1.84 6.55
CA LEU A 4 16.41 0.53 7.17
C LEU A 4 15.19 0.07 7.99
N TRP A 5 14.61 0.94 8.79
CA TRP A 5 13.40 0.61 9.57
C TRP A 5 12.21 0.27 8.67
N VAL A 6 12.05 0.99 7.56
CA VAL A 6 11.01 0.69 6.55
C VAL A 6 11.24 -0.68 5.93
N LEU A 7 12.48 -0.99 5.55
CA LEU A 7 12.82 -2.30 4.99
C LEU A 7 12.56 -3.43 6.00
N LEU A 8 12.97 -3.25 7.25
CA LEU A 8 12.72 -4.23 8.32
C LEU A 8 11.23 -4.42 8.57
N GLY A 9 10.44 -3.35 8.54
CA GLY A 9 8.98 -3.42 8.66
C GLY A 9 8.34 -4.19 7.50
N TRP A 10 8.80 -3.97 6.27
CA TRP A 10 8.30 -4.70 5.10
C TRP A 10 8.71 -6.18 5.13
N VAL A 11 9.98 -6.47 5.35
CA VAL A 11 10.50 -7.86 5.44
C VAL A 11 9.81 -8.61 6.58
N GLY A 12 9.66 -7.98 7.75
CA GLY A 12 8.99 -8.58 8.89
C GLY A 12 7.52 -8.92 8.59
N GLY A 13 6.78 -7.99 7.98
CA GLY A 13 5.40 -8.21 7.54
C GLY A 13 5.28 -9.33 6.50
N ALA A 14 6.18 -9.33 5.50
CA ALA A 14 6.21 -10.36 4.46
C ALA A 14 6.54 -11.75 5.05
N THR A 15 7.55 -11.83 5.92
CA THR A 15 7.93 -13.08 6.57
C THR A 15 6.79 -13.62 7.45
N ALA A 16 6.14 -12.76 8.22
CA ALA A 16 5.02 -13.16 9.07
C ALA A 16 3.84 -13.69 8.26
N LEU A 17 3.46 -13.00 7.17
CA LEU A 17 2.35 -13.44 6.33
C LEU A 17 2.69 -14.73 5.58
N ILE A 18 3.90 -14.85 5.02
CA ILE A 18 4.33 -16.06 4.30
C ILE A 18 4.41 -17.26 5.26
N ALA A 19 4.88 -17.06 6.49
CA ALA A 19 4.91 -18.10 7.50
C ALA A 19 3.52 -18.57 7.91
N TYR A 20 2.54 -17.65 7.94
CA TYR A 20 1.15 -17.94 8.30
C TYR A 20 0.35 -18.55 7.15
N ALA A 21 0.44 -17.98 5.97
CA ALA A 21 -0.46 -18.27 4.85
C ALA A 21 0.22 -19.00 3.68
N GLY A 22 1.54 -19.07 3.67
CA GLY A 22 2.35 -19.61 2.57
C GLY A 22 2.57 -18.64 1.43
N MET A 23 3.43 -19.01 0.51
CA MET A 23 3.69 -18.26 -0.73
C MET A 23 2.91 -18.87 -1.88
N ARG A 24 2.45 -18.08 -2.83
CA ARG A 24 1.76 -18.56 -4.04
C ARG A 24 2.70 -19.43 -4.89
N ARG A 25 2.20 -20.58 -5.36
CA ARG A 25 3.03 -21.59 -6.04
C ARG A 25 3.58 -21.13 -7.38
N ASP A 26 2.77 -20.43 -8.17
CA ASP A 26 3.17 -19.92 -9.48
C ASP A 26 4.32 -18.89 -9.41
N LEU A 27 4.44 -18.17 -8.28
CA LEU A 27 5.62 -17.32 -8.03
C LEU A 27 6.88 -18.17 -7.80
N LEU A 28 6.75 -19.27 -7.04
CA LEU A 28 7.87 -20.20 -6.80
C LEU A 28 8.31 -20.91 -8.08
N ASP A 29 7.36 -21.20 -8.96
CA ASP A 29 7.60 -21.87 -10.24
C ASP A 29 8.04 -20.90 -11.35
N GLY A 30 8.11 -19.59 -11.05
CA GLY A 30 8.43 -18.54 -12.03
C GLY A 30 7.37 -18.33 -13.10
N GLN A 31 6.12 -18.74 -12.84
CA GLN A 31 4.99 -18.71 -13.78
C GLN A 31 3.92 -17.70 -13.40
N MET A 32 4.27 -16.66 -12.66
CA MET A 32 3.32 -15.63 -12.24
C MET A 32 2.68 -14.95 -13.47
N PRO A 33 1.34 -14.88 -13.53
CA PRO A 33 0.65 -14.23 -14.65
C PRO A 33 1.08 -12.78 -14.84
N MET A 34 1.21 -12.36 -16.09
CA MET A 34 1.69 -11.02 -16.46
C MET A 34 0.86 -9.89 -15.79
N LEU A 35 -0.46 -10.07 -15.68
CA LEU A 35 -1.35 -9.11 -15.04
C LEU A 35 -1.02 -8.93 -13.55
N SER A 36 -0.82 -10.02 -12.84
CA SER A 36 -0.46 -9.98 -11.41
C SER A 36 0.92 -9.40 -11.20
N MET A 37 1.88 -9.74 -12.06
CA MET A 37 3.22 -9.18 -12.05
C MET A 37 3.20 -7.66 -12.29
N LEU A 38 2.45 -7.20 -13.30
CA LEU A 38 2.31 -5.77 -13.59
C LEU A 38 1.66 -5.02 -12.43
N SER A 39 0.59 -5.56 -11.88
CA SER A 39 -0.12 -4.98 -10.74
C SER A 39 0.78 -4.90 -9.49
N PHE A 40 1.57 -5.94 -9.23
CA PHE A 40 2.56 -5.96 -8.15
C PHE A 40 3.56 -4.80 -8.29
N TRP A 41 4.17 -4.63 -9.47
CA TRP A 41 5.15 -3.58 -9.70
C TRP A 41 4.56 -2.17 -9.67
N LEU A 42 3.31 -2.01 -10.15
CA LEU A 42 2.62 -0.72 -10.04
C LEU A 42 2.37 -0.33 -8.58
N ILE A 43 1.84 -1.25 -7.77
CA ILE A 43 1.59 -1.00 -6.35
C ILE A 43 2.92 -0.78 -5.60
N ALA A 44 3.94 -1.57 -5.89
CA ALA A 44 5.28 -1.40 -5.32
C ALA A 44 5.88 -0.03 -5.68
N GLY A 45 5.71 0.42 -6.92
CA GLY A 45 6.15 1.73 -7.38
C GLY A 45 5.47 2.87 -6.62
N VAL A 46 4.16 2.79 -6.41
CA VAL A 46 3.41 3.75 -5.56
C VAL A 46 3.97 3.75 -4.15
N GLY A 47 4.20 2.58 -3.57
CA GLY A 47 4.77 2.43 -2.23
C GLY A 47 6.16 3.06 -2.11
N MET A 48 7.05 2.76 -3.05
CA MET A 48 8.40 3.33 -3.08
C MET A 48 8.39 4.86 -3.21
N ALA A 49 7.55 5.40 -4.10
CA ALA A 49 7.41 6.85 -4.25
C ALA A 49 6.86 7.51 -2.97
N ALA A 50 5.91 6.86 -2.29
CA ALA A 50 5.36 7.33 -1.03
C ALA A 50 6.41 7.26 0.10
N VAL A 51 7.15 6.15 0.22
CA VAL A 51 8.26 6.00 1.19
C VAL A 51 9.31 7.09 0.98
N TRP A 52 9.73 7.29 -0.27
CA TRP A 52 10.70 8.33 -0.61
C TRP A 52 10.20 9.71 -0.21
N SER A 53 8.93 10.03 -0.52
CA SER A 53 8.30 11.29 -0.15
C SER A 53 8.24 11.48 1.37
N ALA A 54 7.86 10.44 2.13
CA ALA A 54 7.80 10.48 3.59
C ALA A 54 9.18 10.72 4.22
N ILE A 55 10.21 10.02 3.73
CA ILE A 55 11.59 10.19 4.21
C ILE A 55 12.05 11.65 4.00
N ARG A 56 11.75 12.20 2.81
CA ARG A 56 12.11 13.60 2.49
C ARG A 56 11.34 14.61 3.33
N MET A 57 10.08 14.36 3.65
CA MET A 57 9.27 15.21 4.53
C MET A 57 9.80 15.26 5.96
N GLY A 58 10.44 14.21 6.45
CA GLY A 58 11.08 14.15 7.77
C GLY A 58 12.50 14.72 7.83
N MET A 59 13.08 15.13 6.70
CA MET A 59 14.41 15.75 6.69
C MET A 59 14.30 17.25 6.98
N PRO A 60 15.20 17.82 7.79
CA PRO A 60 15.24 19.25 8.03
C PRO A 60 15.50 20.00 6.71
N GLY A 61 14.63 20.93 6.37
CA GLY A 61 14.77 21.76 5.17
C GLY A 61 13.60 22.70 5.00
N VAL A 62 13.88 23.98 5.01
CA VAL A 62 12.86 25.02 4.82
C VAL A 62 12.54 25.17 3.34
N GLY A 63 11.24 25.18 2.98
CA GLY A 63 10.76 25.58 1.65
C GLY A 63 10.84 24.52 0.54
N ARG A 64 11.07 23.26 0.85
CA ARG A 64 11.08 22.19 -0.16
C ARG A 64 9.67 21.60 -0.36
N ASP A 65 9.09 21.87 -1.52
CA ASP A 65 7.86 21.18 -1.95
C ASP A 65 8.25 19.86 -2.67
N TYR A 66 7.90 18.75 -2.05
CA TYR A 66 8.17 17.41 -2.60
C TYR A 66 6.92 16.93 -3.36
N GLY A 67 6.78 17.37 -4.61
CA GLY A 67 5.61 17.07 -5.45
C GLY A 67 5.38 15.59 -5.79
N GLY A 68 6.31 14.70 -5.45
CA GLY A 68 6.21 13.26 -5.75
C GLY A 68 4.99 12.56 -5.16
N TRP A 69 4.45 13.04 -4.03
CA TRP A 69 3.25 12.50 -3.43
C TRP A 69 1.98 12.63 -4.30
N ARG A 70 1.93 13.64 -5.17
CA ARG A 70 0.81 13.87 -6.11
C ARG A 70 0.75 12.74 -7.13
N TRP A 71 1.89 12.35 -7.70
CA TRP A 71 1.97 11.25 -8.63
C TRP A 71 1.64 9.91 -7.98
N ALA A 72 2.15 9.65 -6.78
CA ALA A 72 1.79 8.45 -6.02
C ALA A 72 0.28 8.40 -5.74
N GLY A 73 -0.34 9.53 -5.38
CA GLY A 73 -1.78 9.63 -5.19
C GLY A 73 -2.59 9.39 -6.46
N LEU A 74 -2.16 9.97 -7.59
CA LEU A 74 -2.82 9.76 -8.90
C LEU A 74 -2.76 8.31 -9.34
N VAL A 75 -1.60 7.66 -9.23
CA VAL A 75 -1.45 6.23 -9.58
C VAL A 75 -2.25 5.35 -8.63
N ALA A 76 -2.26 5.66 -7.33
CA ALA A 76 -3.08 4.94 -6.35
C ALA A 76 -4.58 5.04 -6.64
N LEU A 77 -5.07 6.19 -7.13
CA LEU A 77 -6.46 6.38 -7.57
C LEU A 77 -6.77 5.61 -8.88
N ALA A 78 -5.81 5.42 -9.74
CA ALA A 78 -6.02 4.69 -10.99
C ALA A 78 -6.43 3.23 -10.77
N LEU A 79 -5.96 2.59 -9.67
CA LEU A 79 -6.32 1.21 -9.33
C LEU A 79 -7.81 1.02 -9.04
N PRO A 80 -8.45 1.75 -8.09
CA PRO A 80 -9.88 1.60 -7.84
C PRO A 80 -10.74 2.11 -9.01
N LEU A 81 -10.26 3.10 -9.77
CA LEU A 81 -10.95 3.55 -10.98
C LEU A 81 -10.96 2.48 -12.06
N SER A 82 -9.85 1.77 -12.28
CA SER A 82 -9.80 0.65 -13.21
C SER A 82 -10.74 -0.49 -12.78
N ALA A 83 -10.81 -0.78 -11.46
CA ALA A 83 -11.76 -1.75 -10.93
C ALA A 83 -13.20 -1.34 -11.18
N LEU A 84 -13.53 -0.07 -10.97
CA LEU A 84 -14.87 0.47 -11.22
C LEU A 84 -15.27 0.34 -12.69
N LEU A 85 -14.39 0.77 -13.61
CA LEU A 85 -14.62 0.68 -15.05
C LEU A 85 -14.83 -0.77 -15.52
N VAL A 86 -13.99 -1.70 -15.07
CA VAL A 86 -14.12 -3.12 -15.38
C VAL A 86 -15.39 -3.71 -14.78
N SER A 87 -15.78 -3.29 -13.56
CA SER A 87 -17.00 -3.74 -12.89
C SER A 87 -18.26 -3.26 -13.60
N MET A 88 -18.24 -2.08 -14.20
CA MET A 88 -19.36 -1.57 -15.01
C MET A 88 -19.55 -2.40 -16.28
N GLY A 89 -18.46 -2.92 -16.87
CA GLY A 89 -18.52 -3.83 -18.01
C GLY A 89 -18.82 -5.29 -17.66
N ASN A 90 -18.58 -5.71 -16.42
CA ASN A 90 -18.78 -7.08 -15.95
C ASN A 90 -19.21 -7.13 -14.47
N SER A 91 -20.47 -6.78 -14.21
CA SER A 91 -21.03 -6.74 -12.86
C SER A 91 -21.03 -8.10 -12.14
N HIS A 92 -21.12 -9.21 -12.88
CA HIS A 92 -21.06 -10.55 -12.30
C HIS A 92 -19.71 -10.86 -11.66
N ALA A 93 -18.58 -10.53 -12.33
CA ALA A 93 -17.25 -10.75 -11.79
C ALA A 93 -16.97 -9.91 -10.53
N ALA A 94 -17.49 -8.67 -10.49
CA ALA A 94 -17.38 -7.81 -9.33
C ALA A 94 -18.16 -8.37 -8.12
N LEU A 95 -19.39 -8.84 -8.37
CA LEU A 95 -20.24 -9.40 -7.33
C LEU A 95 -19.71 -10.74 -6.79
N GLU A 96 -19.16 -11.58 -7.65
CA GLU A 96 -18.48 -12.83 -7.26
C GLU A 96 -17.24 -12.53 -6.41
N SER A 97 -16.40 -11.59 -6.81
CA SER A 97 -15.23 -11.17 -6.05
C SER A 97 -15.61 -10.66 -4.65
N ALA A 98 -16.75 -9.98 -4.52
CA ALA A 98 -17.26 -9.52 -3.23
C ALA A 98 -17.82 -10.66 -2.36
N ARG A 99 -18.45 -11.66 -2.98
CA ARG A 99 -19.09 -12.80 -2.27
C ARG A 99 -18.10 -13.85 -1.76
N MET A 100 -16.96 -14.02 -2.40
CA MET A 100 -15.99 -15.08 -2.09
C MET A 100 -15.32 -14.98 -0.71
N GLY A 101 -15.51 -13.90 0.05
CA GLY A 101 -14.85 -13.69 1.35
C GLY A 101 -13.31 -13.54 1.25
N ALA A 102 -12.71 -14.01 0.18
CA ALA A 102 -11.28 -13.89 -0.07
C ALA A 102 -10.82 -12.43 -0.19
N GLY A 103 -11.66 -11.56 -0.73
CA GLY A 103 -11.36 -10.15 -0.88
C GLY A 103 -11.20 -9.42 0.45
N THR A 104 -12.14 -9.64 1.38
CA THR A 104 -12.07 -9.03 2.72
C THR A 104 -10.87 -9.55 3.51
N ARG A 105 -10.51 -10.82 3.32
CA ARG A 105 -9.31 -11.40 3.91
C ARG A 105 -8.05 -10.72 3.36
N CYS A 106 -7.89 -10.63 2.01
CA CYS A 106 -6.76 -9.95 1.39
C CYS A 106 -6.65 -8.48 1.84
N LEU A 107 -7.79 -7.77 1.94
CA LEU A 107 -7.83 -6.41 2.45
C LEU A 107 -7.31 -6.31 3.89
N THR A 108 -7.80 -7.17 4.78
CA THR A 108 -7.40 -7.17 6.18
C THR A 108 -5.93 -7.52 6.35
N GLU A 109 -5.47 -8.56 5.66
CA GLU A 109 -4.06 -8.98 5.66
C GLU A 109 -3.14 -7.88 5.12
N ALA A 110 -3.55 -7.16 4.07
CA ALA A 110 -2.79 -6.03 3.53
C ALA A 110 -2.69 -4.88 4.52
N VAL A 111 -3.79 -4.48 5.15
CA VAL A 111 -3.77 -3.41 6.15
C VAL A 111 -2.87 -3.78 7.33
N ILE A 112 -3.00 -4.99 7.86
CA ILE A 112 -2.19 -5.46 9.01
C ILE A 112 -0.70 -5.56 8.63
N SER A 113 -0.38 -6.18 7.50
CA SER A 113 1.01 -6.39 7.06
C SER A 113 1.72 -5.06 6.77
N GLY A 114 0.98 -4.03 6.37
CA GLY A 114 1.51 -2.70 6.11
C GLY A 114 1.84 -1.89 7.38
N LEU A 115 1.35 -2.28 8.56
CA LEU A 115 1.53 -1.52 9.80
C LEU A 115 3.01 -1.37 10.20
N GLY A 116 3.87 -2.35 9.88
CA GLY A 116 5.31 -2.27 10.14
C GLY A 116 5.96 -1.09 9.42
N VAL A 117 5.64 -0.94 8.13
CA VAL A 117 6.14 0.19 7.31
C VAL A 117 5.52 1.50 7.77
N GLY A 118 4.21 1.51 8.05
CA GLY A 118 3.52 2.69 8.55
C GLY A 118 4.09 3.19 9.87
N GLY A 119 4.32 2.29 10.82
CA GLY A 119 4.92 2.59 12.13
C GLY A 119 6.34 3.13 12.02
N ALA A 120 7.17 2.54 11.17
CA ALA A 120 8.54 3.00 10.92
C ALA A 120 8.57 4.43 10.35
N LEU A 121 7.73 4.71 9.34
CA LEU A 121 7.62 6.04 8.75
C LEU A 121 7.01 7.06 9.70
N PHE A 122 6.02 6.66 10.48
CA PHE A 122 5.45 7.52 11.52
C PHE A 122 6.50 7.93 12.56
N ALA A 123 7.27 6.98 13.07
CA ALA A 123 8.35 7.27 14.01
C ALA A 123 9.41 8.21 13.42
N TRP A 124 9.77 7.99 12.14
CA TRP A 124 10.67 8.87 11.41
C TRP A 124 10.14 10.30 11.28
N LEU A 125 8.89 10.46 10.87
CA LEU A 125 8.26 11.77 10.68
C LEU A 125 8.04 12.49 12.00
N LYS A 126 7.71 11.76 13.06
CA LYS A 126 7.57 12.34 14.40
C LYS A 126 8.88 12.94 14.90
N ALA A 127 10.02 12.32 14.60
CA ALA A 127 11.32 12.87 14.94
C ALA A 127 11.73 14.06 14.05
N GLY A 128 11.24 14.11 12.80
CA GLY A 128 11.57 15.13 11.80
C GLY A 128 10.70 16.39 11.80
N ALA A 129 9.61 16.44 12.59
CA ALA A 129 8.66 17.57 12.67
C ALA A 129 8.18 18.08 11.29
N PRO A 130 7.39 17.31 10.53
CA PRO A 130 6.99 17.67 9.19
C PRO A 130 6.11 18.94 9.19
N THR A 131 6.37 19.84 8.25
CA THR A 131 5.65 21.14 8.12
C THR A 131 4.19 20.98 7.70
N SER A 132 3.81 19.83 7.15
CA SER A 132 2.43 19.52 6.72
C SER A 132 1.99 18.16 7.25
N PRO A 133 1.48 18.09 8.50
CA PRO A 133 1.13 16.81 9.14
C PRO A 133 0.07 16.01 8.37
N GLU A 134 -0.90 16.67 7.73
CA GLU A 134 -1.95 15.99 6.95
C GLU A 134 -1.40 15.31 5.69
N ARG A 135 -0.49 16.00 4.97
CA ARG A 135 0.18 15.42 3.81
C ARG A 135 1.13 14.30 4.24
N ALA A 136 1.85 14.50 5.34
CA ALA A 136 2.72 13.47 5.90
C ALA A 136 1.92 12.21 6.27
N GLY A 137 0.79 12.37 6.95
CA GLY A 137 -0.12 11.27 7.29
C GLY A 137 -0.65 10.53 6.05
N LEU A 138 -1.08 11.29 5.01
CA LEU A 138 -1.53 10.71 3.73
C LEU A 138 -0.43 9.84 3.10
N VAL A 139 0.80 10.36 3.04
CA VAL A 139 1.92 9.68 2.40
C VAL A 139 2.35 8.43 3.19
N VAL A 140 2.33 8.50 4.53
CA VAL A 140 2.55 7.32 5.38
C VAL A 140 1.50 6.24 5.12
N GLY A 141 0.22 6.64 5.04
CA GLY A 141 -0.86 5.70 4.73
C GLY A 141 -0.74 5.08 3.34
N LEU A 142 -0.36 5.86 2.31
CA LEU A 142 -0.08 5.36 0.96
C LEU A 142 1.07 4.33 1.00
N ALA A 143 2.16 4.64 1.69
CA ALA A 143 3.31 3.75 1.81
C ALA A 143 2.95 2.45 2.53
N ALA A 144 2.24 2.55 3.66
CA ALA A 144 1.81 1.40 4.44
C ALA A 144 0.85 0.51 3.65
N GLY A 145 -0.20 1.09 3.05
CA GLY A 145 -1.17 0.35 2.26
C GLY A 145 -0.56 -0.34 1.04
N SER A 146 0.34 0.35 0.33
CA SER A 146 1.05 -0.24 -0.82
C SER A 146 2.01 -1.34 -0.39
N ALA A 147 2.73 -1.16 0.72
CA ALA A 147 3.60 -2.19 1.27
C ALA A 147 2.80 -3.44 1.65
N GLY A 148 1.68 -3.28 2.34
CA GLY A 148 0.81 -4.40 2.69
C GLY A 148 0.19 -5.08 1.47
N ALA A 149 -0.28 -4.32 0.48
CA ALA A 149 -0.83 -4.87 -0.75
C ALA A 149 0.22 -5.66 -1.56
N THR A 150 1.49 -5.21 -1.60
CA THR A 150 2.58 -5.98 -2.22
C THR A 150 2.92 -7.25 -1.44
N ILE A 151 2.88 -7.20 -0.10
CA ILE A 151 3.09 -8.40 0.73
C ILE A 151 2.00 -9.44 0.46
N VAL A 152 0.72 -9.02 0.42
CA VAL A 152 -0.40 -9.93 0.11
C VAL A 152 -0.31 -10.48 -1.30
N ALA A 153 0.17 -9.70 -2.27
CA ALA A 153 0.37 -10.19 -3.63
C ALA A 153 1.36 -11.36 -3.75
N LEU A 154 2.27 -11.54 -2.78
CA LEU A 154 3.16 -12.70 -2.71
C LEU A 154 2.46 -13.99 -2.27
N HIS A 155 1.27 -13.86 -1.68
CA HIS A 155 0.47 -14.96 -1.15
C HIS A 155 -0.82 -15.19 -1.95
N CYS A 156 -1.49 -14.13 -2.39
CA CYS A 156 -2.80 -14.20 -3.02
C CYS A 156 -2.72 -14.86 -4.42
N PRO A 157 -3.39 -16.01 -4.65
CA PRO A 157 -3.35 -16.70 -5.93
C PRO A 157 -4.40 -16.20 -6.94
N ILE A 158 -5.17 -15.18 -6.59
CA ILE A 158 -6.29 -14.71 -7.42
C ILE A 158 -5.80 -13.67 -8.43
N ASP A 159 -5.74 -14.06 -9.71
CA ASP A 159 -5.24 -13.25 -10.82
C ASP A 159 -6.34 -12.48 -11.57
N ASN A 160 -7.47 -12.25 -10.94
CA ASN A 160 -8.55 -11.46 -11.51
C ASN A 160 -8.30 -9.97 -11.31
N ILE A 161 -8.39 -9.19 -12.40
CA ILE A 161 -8.15 -7.73 -12.36
C ILE A 161 -9.10 -7.02 -11.39
N VAL A 162 -10.36 -7.46 -11.29
CA VAL A 162 -11.35 -6.88 -10.36
C VAL A 162 -10.92 -7.14 -8.92
N HIS A 163 -10.47 -8.37 -8.62
CA HIS A 163 -10.00 -8.71 -7.29
C HIS A 163 -8.78 -7.86 -6.89
N ILE A 164 -7.76 -7.81 -7.75
CA ILE A 164 -6.53 -7.07 -7.48
C ILE A 164 -6.81 -5.58 -7.33
N SER A 165 -7.50 -4.98 -8.31
CA SER A 165 -7.74 -3.55 -8.31
C SER A 165 -8.67 -3.11 -7.17
N LEU A 166 -9.70 -3.92 -6.87
CA LEU A 166 -10.63 -3.59 -5.80
C LEU A 166 -10.01 -3.80 -4.42
N TRP A 167 -9.58 -5.01 -4.09
CA TRP A 167 -9.19 -5.34 -2.73
C TRP A 167 -7.78 -4.86 -2.35
N HIS A 168 -6.80 -5.03 -3.24
CA HIS A 168 -5.46 -4.50 -3.00
C HIS A 168 -5.44 -2.97 -3.16
N GLY A 169 -6.16 -2.42 -4.15
CA GLY A 169 -6.31 -0.98 -4.31
C GLY A 169 -7.05 -0.33 -3.13
N LEU A 170 -8.11 -0.97 -2.64
CA LEU A 170 -8.87 -0.49 -1.48
C LEU A 170 -8.02 -0.48 -0.20
N ALA A 171 -7.12 -1.46 -0.02
CA ALA A 171 -6.17 -1.45 1.09
C ALA A 171 -5.28 -0.19 1.07
N VAL A 172 -4.78 0.19 -0.11
CA VAL A 172 -3.99 1.41 -0.28
C VAL A 172 -4.81 2.65 0.05
N MET A 173 -6.04 2.73 -0.46
CA MET A 173 -6.92 3.89 -0.28
C MET A 173 -7.38 4.06 1.17
N ILE A 174 -7.79 2.97 1.83
CA ILE A 174 -8.21 3.01 3.24
C ILE A 174 -7.04 3.41 4.13
N SER A 175 -5.86 2.82 3.89
CA SER A 175 -4.65 3.17 4.66
C SER A 175 -4.25 4.64 4.44
N ALA A 176 -4.35 5.15 3.21
CA ALA A 176 -4.09 6.55 2.89
C ALA A 176 -5.06 7.50 3.59
N ALA A 177 -6.36 7.19 3.55
CA ALA A 177 -7.39 7.96 4.24
C ALA A 177 -7.20 7.93 5.75
N ALA A 178 -6.96 6.75 6.32
CA ALA A 178 -6.69 6.59 7.75
C ALA A 178 -5.44 7.37 8.18
N GLY A 179 -4.36 7.27 7.42
CA GLY A 179 -3.14 8.04 7.67
C GLY A 179 -3.39 9.55 7.67
N ARG A 180 -4.13 10.06 6.67
CA ARG A 180 -4.48 11.48 6.57
C ARG A 180 -5.34 11.97 7.74
N LEU A 181 -6.28 11.14 8.20
CA LEU A 181 -7.25 11.56 9.23
C LEU A 181 -6.70 11.41 10.65
N PHE A 182 -5.96 10.34 10.93
CA PHE A 182 -5.57 10.01 12.29
C PHE A 182 -4.15 10.47 12.65
N LEU A 183 -3.17 10.34 11.75
CA LEU A 183 -1.76 10.63 12.07
C LEU A 183 -1.46 12.10 12.35
N PRO A 184 -2.13 13.11 11.77
CA PRO A 184 -1.83 14.52 12.04
C PRO A 184 -1.91 14.89 13.52
N ARG A 185 -2.80 14.22 14.28
CA ARG A 185 -2.97 14.47 15.73
C ARG A 185 -1.70 14.18 16.53
N PHE A 186 -0.87 13.26 16.04
CA PHE A 186 0.36 12.81 16.70
C PHE A 186 1.62 13.41 16.11
N LEU A 187 1.50 14.07 14.93
CA LEU A 187 2.60 14.74 14.22
C LEU A 187 2.62 16.25 14.44
N ARG A 188 1.58 16.83 15.06
CA ARG A 188 1.54 18.24 15.45
C ARG A 188 2.37 18.43 16.72
N TRP A 189 3.12 19.52 16.73
CA TRP A 189 3.93 20.00 17.87
C TRP A 189 3.21 21.15 18.57
#